data_2ab072e4b94ab8f1757a27c7fe494a59
#
_entry.id   2ab072e4b94ab8f1757a27c7fe494a59
#
_cell.length_a   1.000
_cell.length_b   1.000
_cell.length_c   1.000
_cell.angle_alpha   90.00
_cell.angle_beta   90.00
_cell.angle_gamma   90.00
#
_symmetry.space_group_name_H-M   'P 1'
#
loop_
_entity.id
_entity.type
_entity.pdbx_description
1 polymer ?
#
loop_
_entity_poly.entity_id
_entity_poly.type
_entity_poly.pdbx_seq_one_letter_code
_entity_poly.pdbx_strand_id
1 'polypeptide(L)'
;MQVEKLPPVKASLQPSNHPYLNGAWTPQHEEVTAFDLDVIEGRIPEDINGVYLRNTENQLHQPLGRYHPFDGDGMIHQIDFSGGKASYRNRFVRTRCFQAEQDAGGPLWGGLMDRADMSKRPGFGAHGSLKDSSSTDIIVHGGKAVSTFYQCGEGYVLDPETLEQQGVASWVPLDGISAHPKVDERTGELLFFNYSKHAPYMHYGVVDRSGKLVHYVPVPLPGPRLPHDMMFTQNWSILCDFPLFWDEELLKRNVHVTRLHEGLPSRFALIPRFGQPEDIRWFEADPTFVLHFINAYEDGDEVVLDGYFEEDPYPPPIENADGFGHMMAYVDEHSFKPRLHRWRFNLADGTTREERLDDRILEFGMMNQRYLGQPYRYAYSTTSKPGWFLFNGFVKHDLVTGESWQIKLEEGRYGSEAPFAPRVGAVDEDDGYLVSFVTDENRGTSECILIDCKKFADGPVCRIALPHKISSGTHAHWADRSVLS
;
A
#
# COMPACT_ATOMS: atom_id res chain seq x y z
N MET A 1 18.22 -10.78 22.09
CA MET A 1 17.45 -9.53 21.77
C MET A 1 17.39 -8.64 23.00
N GLN A 2 17.72 -7.35 22.88
CA GLN A 2 17.54 -6.33 23.92
C GLN A 2 16.41 -5.40 23.46
N VAL A 3 15.41 -5.15 24.34
CA VAL A 3 14.21 -4.36 24.01
C VAL A 3 14.12 -3.15 24.91
N GLU A 4 13.98 -1.98 24.32
CA GLU A 4 13.73 -0.69 24.96
C GLU A 4 12.31 -0.24 24.63
N LYS A 5 11.47 0.03 25.66
CA LYS A 5 10.11 0.53 25.50
C LYS A 5 10.10 2.04 25.58
N LEU A 6 9.32 2.68 24.70
CA LEU A 6 9.06 4.11 24.76
C LEU A 6 7.88 4.41 25.71
N PRO A 7 7.71 5.69 26.11
CA PRO A 7 6.52 6.10 26.87
C PRO A 7 5.22 5.71 26.16
N PRO A 8 4.21 5.19 26.87
CA PRO A 8 2.98 4.72 26.28
C PRO A 8 2.17 5.87 25.66
N VAL A 9 1.51 5.58 24.53
CA VAL A 9 0.47 6.45 23.97
C VAL A 9 -0.85 6.29 24.74
N LYS A 10 -1.71 7.32 24.72
CA LYS A 10 -3.04 7.21 25.30
C LYS A 10 -3.91 6.33 24.40
N ALA A 11 -4.47 5.29 24.97
CA ALA A 11 -5.43 4.38 24.32
C ALA A 11 -6.64 4.18 25.22
N SER A 12 -7.84 4.14 24.63
CA SER A 12 -9.11 3.92 25.34
C SER A 12 -9.96 2.83 24.68
N LEU A 13 -9.38 2.09 23.71
CA LEU A 13 -10.04 0.99 23.04
C LEU A 13 -10.41 -0.08 24.07
N GLN A 14 -11.68 -0.49 24.07
CA GLN A 14 -12.18 -1.56 24.94
C GLN A 14 -12.20 -2.88 24.15
N PRO A 15 -12.11 -4.02 24.84
CA PRO A 15 -12.31 -5.32 24.22
C PRO A 15 -13.59 -5.35 23.37
N SER A 16 -13.49 -5.87 22.16
CA SER A 16 -14.57 -5.89 21.18
C SER A 16 -14.64 -7.27 20.53
N ASN A 17 -15.81 -7.64 20.01
CA ASN A 17 -15.98 -8.82 19.16
C ASN A 17 -15.79 -8.50 17.66
N HIS A 18 -15.37 -7.29 17.33
CA HIS A 18 -15.11 -6.91 15.94
C HIS A 18 -14.00 -7.77 15.35
N PRO A 19 -14.19 -8.42 14.18
CA PRO A 19 -13.23 -9.37 13.62
C PRO A 19 -11.85 -8.75 13.39
N TYR A 20 -11.78 -7.49 12.94
CA TYR A 20 -10.54 -6.76 12.69
C TYR A 20 -9.99 -5.96 13.89
N LEU A 21 -10.40 -6.31 15.11
CA LEU A 21 -9.77 -5.84 16.37
C LEU A 21 -9.24 -6.99 17.20
N ASN A 22 -9.24 -8.21 16.64
CA ASN A 22 -8.81 -9.44 17.29
C ASN A 22 -7.90 -10.25 16.36
N GLY A 23 -7.35 -11.35 16.88
CA GLY A 23 -6.54 -12.27 16.10
C GLY A 23 -5.32 -11.58 15.47
N ALA A 24 -5.07 -11.80 14.20
CA ALA A 24 -3.97 -11.18 13.45
C ALA A 24 -4.09 -9.66 13.34
N TRP A 25 -5.30 -9.11 13.52
CA TRP A 25 -5.59 -7.67 13.47
C TRP A 25 -5.63 -7.00 14.84
N THR A 26 -5.25 -7.69 15.91
CA THR A 26 -5.18 -7.05 17.24
C THR A 26 -4.25 -5.84 17.20
N PRO A 27 -4.73 -4.62 17.53
CA PRO A 27 -3.91 -3.41 17.45
C PRO A 27 -2.70 -3.49 18.38
N GLN A 28 -1.57 -2.97 17.91
CA GLN A 28 -0.36 -2.76 18.72
C GLN A 28 -0.37 -1.33 19.28
N HIS A 29 -0.16 -1.20 20.59
CA HIS A 29 -0.13 0.10 21.27
C HIS A 29 1.24 0.47 21.84
N GLU A 30 2.19 -0.47 21.89
CA GLU A 30 3.53 -0.24 22.42
C GLU A 30 4.50 0.15 21.31
N GLU A 31 5.28 1.19 21.57
CA GLU A 31 6.41 1.57 20.75
C GLU A 31 7.70 1.07 21.38
N VAL A 32 8.52 0.38 20.61
CA VAL A 32 9.77 -0.23 21.09
C VAL A 32 10.92 0.00 20.12
N THR A 33 12.13 -0.19 20.63
CA THR A 33 13.35 -0.42 19.85
C THR A 33 13.98 -1.73 20.36
N ALA A 34 14.31 -2.63 19.45
CA ALA A 34 14.94 -3.90 19.78
C ALA A 34 16.23 -4.07 18.98
N PHE A 35 17.30 -4.42 19.68
CA PHE A 35 18.61 -4.63 19.11
C PHE A 35 18.97 -6.12 19.12
N ASP A 36 19.81 -6.53 18.18
CA ASP A 36 20.30 -7.90 18.05
C ASP A 36 19.14 -8.91 18.11
N LEU A 37 18.25 -8.86 17.10
CA LEU A 37 17.07 -9.74 17.02
C LEU A 37 17.47 -11.22 17.01
N ASP A 38 16.68 -12.04 17.70
CA ASP A 38 16.91 -13.48 17.77
C ASP A 38 16.50 -14.17 16.46
N VAL A 39 17.38 -14.97 15.89
CA VAL A 39 17.10 -15.81 14.73
C VAL A 39 16.42 -17.10 15.21
N ILE A 40 15.22 -17.37 14.70
CA ILE A 40 14.45 -18.59 15.00
C ILE A 40 14.97 -19.76 14.16
N GLU A 41 15.27 -19.47 12.86
CA GLU A 41 15.68 -20.47 11.89
C GLU A 41 16.59 -19.85 10.83
N GLY A 42 17.56 -20.63 10.36
CA GLY A 42 18.52 -20.18 9.35
C GLY A 42 19.57 -19.20 9.90
N ARG A 43 19.93 -18.23 9.10
CA ARG A 43 20.83 -17.12 9.48
C ARG A 43 20.48 -15.88 8.64
N ILE A 44 20.71 -14.70 9.20
CA ILE A 44 20.59 -13.44 8.46
C ILE A 44 21.73 -13.40 7.44
N PRO A 45 21.44 -13.29 6.13
CA PRO A 45 22.49 -13.18 5.11
C PRO A 45 23.34 -11.91 5.31
N GLU A 46 24.65 -12.00 5.08
CA GLU A 46 25.56 -10.84 5.19
C GLU A 46 25.39 -9.85 4.02
N ASP A 47 24.81 -10.32 2.92
CA ASP A 47 24.59 -9.58 1.68
C ASP A 47 23.22 -8.89 1.57
N ILE A 48 22.41 -8.91 2.64
CA ILE A 48 21.25 -8.02 2.78
C ILE A 48 21.67 -6.77 3.57
N ASN A 49 21.43 -5.56 3.00
CA ASN A 49 21.86 -4.32 3.63
C ASN A 49 20.90 -3.16 3.27
N GLY A 50 20.08 -2.77 4.23
CA GLY A 50 19.06 -1.75 4.05
C GLY A 50 17.97 -1.85 5.10
N VAL A 51 16.87 -1.16 4.87
CA VAL A 51 15.71 -1.14 5.77
C VAL A 51 14.46 -1.65 5.08
N TYR A 52 13.73 -2.51 5.79
CA TYR A 52 12.36 -2.88 5.48
C TYR A 52 11.43 -2.04 6.34
N LEU A 53 10.48 -1.38 5.71
CA LEU A 53 9.47 -0.53 6.33
C LEU A 53 8.08 -1.10 6.02
N ARG A 54 7.17 -1.13 7.00
CA ARG A 54 5.77 -1.50 6.79
C ARG A 54 4.84 -0.61 7.59
N ASN A 55 3.78 -0.13 6.94
CA ASN A 55 2.69 0.56 7.63
C ASN A 55 1.65 -0.43 8.15
N THR A 56 1.01 -0.09 9.25
CA THR A 56 -0.09 -0.86 9.85
C THR A 56 -1.14 0.07 10.44
N GLU A 57 -2.37 -0.40 10.50
CA GLU A 57 -3.49 0.27 11.13
C GLU A 57 -3.62 -0.17 12.59
N ASN A 58 -3.60 0.78 13.52
CA ASN A 58 -3.72 0.47 14.95
C ASN A 58 -4.76 1.37 15.62
N GLN A 59 -5.93 0.80 15.94
CA GLN A 59 -6.99 1.54 16.58
C GLN A 59 -6.64 1.80 18.06
N LEU A 60 -6.55 3.08 18.43
CA LEU A 60 -6.22 3.51 19.79
C LEU A 60 -7.46 3.79 20.66
N HIS A 61 -8.51 4.29 20.05
CA HIS A 61 -9.70 4.73 20.78
C HIS A 61 -10.95 3.99 20.30
N GLN A 62 -11.96 3.94 21.15
CA GLN A 62 -13.27 3.42 20.74
C GLN A 62 -13.79 4.25 19.56
N PRO A 63 -14.18 3.65 18.42
CA PRO A 63 -14.70 4.40 17.28
C PRO A 63 -15.97 5.19 17.65
N LEU A 64 -16.24 6.31 16.99
CA LEU A 64 -17.46 7.10 17.21
C LEU A 64 -18.71 6.35 16.79
N GLY A 65 -18.60 5.53 15.75
CA GLY A 65 -19.67 4.70 15.23
C GLY A 65 -19.17 3.30 14.90
N ARG A 66 -19.06 2.98 13.62
CA ARG A 66 -18.60 1.67 13.14
C ARG A 66 -17.10 1.72 12.83
N TYR A 67 -16.42 0.62 13.09
CA TYR A 67 -15.00 0.46 12.78
C TYR A 67 -14.81 -0.22 11.43
N HIS A 68 -13.91 0.32 10.62
CA HIS A 68 -13.34 -0.33 9.44
C HIS A 68 -11.85 -0.64 9.70
N PRO A 69 -11.28 -1.77 9.24
CA PRO A 69 -9.87 -2.11 9.50
C PRO A 69 -8.88 -1.02 9.07
N PHE A 70 -9.24 -0.14 8.12
CA PHE A 70 -8.37 0.96 7.66
C PHE A 70 -8.58 2.30 8.40
N ASP A 71 -9.32 2.31 9.50
CA ASP A 71 -9.54 3.50 10.32
C ASP A 71 -8.46 3.73 11.39
N GLY A 72 -7.64 2.73 11.68
CA GLY A 72 -6.61 2.78 12.71
C GLY A 72 -5.49 3.77 12.41
N ASP A 73 -4.83 4.26 13.47
CA ASP A 73 -3.67 5.13 13.35
C ASP A 73 -2.48 4.39 12.72
N GLY A 74 -1.79 5.06 11.80
CA GLY A 74 -0.61 4.52 11.16
C GLY A 74 0.53 4.29 12.13
N MET A 75 1.09 3.08 12.09
CA MET A 75 2.31 2.73 12.82
C MET A 75 3.31 2.13 11.84
N ILE A 76 4.47 2.76 11.75
CA ILE A 76 5.57 2.22 10.93
C ILE A 76 6.36 1.23 11.73
N HIS A 77 6.52 0.03 11.19
CA HIS A 77 7.42 -1.00 11.65
C HIS A 77 8.65 -1.03 10.73
N GLN A 78 9.83 -1.11 11.32
CA GLN A 78 11.08 -1.10 10.59
C GLN A 78 11.96 -2.27 11.04
N ILE A 79 12.60 -2.95 10.08
CA ILE A 79 13.79 -3.76 10.35
C ILE A 79 14.97 -3.18 9.58
N ASP A 80 16.06 -2.96 10.29
CA ASP A 80 17.34 -2.54 9.75
C ASP A 80 18.28 -3.75 9.68
N PHE A 81 18.75 -4.07 8.47
CA PHE A 81 19.67 -5.14 8.18
C PHE A 81 21.07 -4.60 7.89
N SER A 82 22.07 -5.09 8.60
CA SER A 82 23.48 -4.74 8.35
C SER A 82 24.42 -5.79 8.90
N GLY A 83 25.38 -6.25 8.07
CA GLY A 83 26.46 -7.15 8.48
C GLY A 83 25.99 -8.47 9.15
N GLY A 84 24.91 -9.08 8.62
CA GLY A 84 24.34 -10.32 9.15
C GLY A 84 23.60 -10.16 10.48
N LYS A 85 23.22 -8.95 10.84
CA LYS A 85 22.43 -8.61 12.03
C LYS A 85 21.16 -7.86 11.64
N ALA A 86 20.18 -7.84 12.56
CA ALA A 86 18.96 -7.07 12.42
C ALA A 86 18.58 -6.37 13.73
N SER A 87 18.01 -5.18 13.60
CA SER A 87 17.33 -4.45 14.66
C SER A 87 15.92 -4.08 14.24
N TYR A 88 15.04 -3.83 15.21
CA TYR A 88 13.63 -3.51 14.96
C TYR A 88 13.23 -2.25 15.68
N ARG A 89 12.34 -1.47 15.05
CA ARG A 89 11.63 -0.33 15.65
C ARG A 89 10.21 -0.28 15.18
N ASN A 90 9.33 0.26 16.01
CA ASN A 90 8.02 0.70 15.57
C ASN A 90 7.65 2.05 16.17
N ARG A 91 6.99 2.91 15.37
CA ARG A 91 6.55 4.25 15.81
C ARG A 91 5.20 4.57 15.17
N PHE A 92 4.30 5.13 15.97
CA PHE A 92 3.11 5.76 15.40
C PHE A 92 3.49 6.96 14.54
N VAL A 93 2.81 7.13 13.41
CA VAL A 93 2.87 8.38 12.67
C VAL A 93 2.10 9.45 13.45
N ARG A 94 2.81 10.45 13.93
CA ARG A 94 2.25 11.56 14.74
C ARG A 94 1.53 12.54 13.81
N THR A 95 0.43 12.09 13.18
CA THR A 95 -0.41 12.97 12.37
C THR A 95 -1.04 14.07 13.21
N ARG A 96 -1.52 15.16 12.61
CA ARG A 96 -2.27 16.19 13.33
C ARG A 96 -3.54 15.63 13.97
N CYS A 97 -4.18 14.67 13.32
CA CYS A 97 -5.34 13.95 13.87
C CYS A 97 -4.95 13.12 15.09
N PHE A 98 -3.89 12.29 14.95
CA PHE A 98 -3.35 11.51 16.06
C PHE A 98 -3.05 12.43 17.28
N GLN A 99 -2.28 13.50 17.08
CA GLN A 99 -1.90 14.39 18.17
C GLN A 99 -3.13 15.00 18.85
N ALA A 100 -4.11 15.40 18.08
CA ALA A 100 -5.35 15.97 18.60
C ALA A 100 -6.17 14.97 19.43
N GLU A 101 -6.21 13.69 19.03
CA GLU A 101 -6.87 12.63 19.79
C GLU A 101 -6.06 12.26 21.04
N GLN A 102 -4.72 12.27 20.97
CA GLN A 102 -3.88 12.13 22.17
C GLN A 102 -4.11 13.26 23.18
N ASP A 103 -4.26 14.52 22.73
CA ASP A 103 -4.56 15.67 23.61
C ASP A 103 -5.97 15.54 24.23
N ALA A 104 -6.97 15.14 23.43
CA ALA A 104 -8.34 14.96 23.89
C ALA A 104 -8.54 13.70 24.76
N GLY A 105 -7.67 12.70 24.63
CA GLY A 105 -7.79 11.39 25.29
C GLY A 105 -8.94 10.54 24.75
N GLY A 106 -9.34 10.72 23.48
CA GLY A 106 -10.42 9.99 22.86
C GLY A 106 -10.67 10.36 21.39
N PRO A 107 -11.61 9.67 20.71
CA PRO A 107 -11.85 9.82 19.28
C PRO A 107 -12.52 11.16 18.94
N LEU A 108 -12.07 11.79 17.87
CA LEU A 108 -12.59 13.08 17.37
C LEU A 108 -13.22 12.96 15.98
N TRP A 109 -12.86 11.97 15.19
CA TRP A 109 -13.34 11.77 13.82
C TRP A 109 -14.07 10.47 13.65
N GLY A 110 -15.08 10.46 12.75
CA GLY A 110 -15.71 9.25 12.25
C GLY A 110 -14.79 8.49 11.30
N GLY A 111 -14.98 7.19 11.18
CA GLY A 111 -14.27 6.31 10.27
C GLY A 111 -14.92 6.21 8.89
N LEU A 112 -14.37 5.34 8.04
CA LEU A 112 -14.82 5.12 6.65
C LEU A 112 -16.27 4.67 6.52
N MET A 113 -16.78 3.95 7.51
CA MET A 113 -18.16 3.46 7.52
C MET A 113 -19.13 4.40 8.23
N ASP A 114 -18.65 5.53 8.73
CA ASP A 114 -19.47 6.49 9.45
C ASP A 114 -19.94 7.62 8.53
N ARG A 115 -20.98 8.32 8.99
CA ARG A 115 -21.38 9.57 8.37
C ARG A 115 -20.37 10.66 8.69
N ALA A 116 -20.08 11.49 7.70
CA ALA A 116 -19.12 12.59 7.84
C ALA A 116 -19.47 13.57 8.98
N ASP A 117 -20.79 13.73 9.29
CA ASP A 117 -21.28 14.60 10.35
C ASP A 117 -21.12 14.04 11.78
N MET A 118 -20.63 12.83 11.94
CA MET A 118 -20.27 12.25 13.23
C MET A 118 -18.96 12.80 13.79
N SER A 119 -18.08 13.33 12.94
CA SER A 119 -16.83 13.95 13.37
C SER A 119 -17.09 15.18 14.25
N LYS A 120 -16.41 15.24 15.41
CA LYS A 120 -16.59 16.32 16.40
C LYS A 120 -15.91 17.63 15.98
N ARG A 121 -15.02 17.59 14.98
CA ARG A 121 -14.34 18.74 14.38
C ARG A 121 -13.86 18.43 12.96
N PRO A 122 -13.50 19.43 12.14
CA PRO A 122 -12.90 19.23 10.83
C PRO A 122 -11.59 18.43 10.92
N GLY A 123 -11.28 17.64 9.87
CA GLY A 123 -9.99 17.00 9.66
C GLY A 123 -8.91 18.01 9.23
N PHE A 124 -7.74 17.49 8.90
CA PHE A 124 -6.60 18.27 8.44
C PHE A 124 -6.26 17.96 6.98
N GLY A 125 -5.59 18.90 6.30
CA GLY A 125 -5.23 18.75 4.90
C GLY A 125 -6.47 18.60 4.00
N ALA A 126 -6.42 17.67 3.06
CA ALA A 126 -7.49 17.40 2.09
C ALA A 126 -8.70 16.66 2.67
N HIS A 127 -8.63 16.17 3.91
CA HIS A 127 -9.62 15.21 4.44
C HIS A 127 -10.96 15.80 4.84
N GLY A 128 -11.05 17.09 5.08
CA GLY A 128 -12.33 17.68 5.50
C GLY A 128 -12.86 17.11 6.81
N SER A 129 -13.76 16.13 6.75
CA SER A 129 -14.44 15.55 7.92
C SER A 129 -13.88 14.20 8.38
N LEU A 130 -12.92 13.60 7.65
CA LEU A 130 -12.33 12.32 8.03
C LEU A 130 -10.98 12.50 8.73
N LYS A 131 -10.56 11.47 9.45
CA LYS A 131 -9.24 11.38 10.04
C LYS A 131 -8.18 11.15 8.97
N ASP A 132 -7.09 11.91 9.00
CA ASP A 132 -5.85 11.52 8.34
C ASP A 132 -5.09 10.59 9.28
N SER A 133 -5.14 9.30 9.03
CA SER A 133 -4.45 8.30 9.83
C SER A 133 -3.05 7.98 9.33
N SER A 134 -2.70 8.37 8.10
CA SER A 134 -1.40 8.08 7.46
C SER A 134 -1.01 6.60 7.62
N SER A 135 -1.96 5.70 7.40
CA SER A 135 -1.84 4.28 7.73
C SER A 135 -1.71 3.38 6.50
N THR A 136 -1.71 3.93 5.28
CA THR A 136 -1.80 3.10 4.08
C THR A 136 -0.43 2.69 3.57
N ASP A 137 0.40 3.63 3.15
CA ASP A 137 1.64 3.32 2.44
C ASP A 137 2.85 4.04 3.06
N ILE A 138 4.03 3.53 2.78
CA ILE A 138 5.32 4.08 3.20
C ILE A 138 6.33 3.89 2.07
N ILE A 139 6.96 4.96 1.64
CA ILE A 139 8.01 4.95 0.62
C ILE A 139 9.25 5.69 1.11
N VAL A 140 10.38 5.48 0.43
CA VAL A 140 11.60 6.28 0.66
C VAL A 140 11.92 7.12 -0.58
N HIS A 141 12.04 8.43 -0.39
CA HIS A 141 12.43 9.38 -1.41
C HIS A 141 13.45 10.38 -0.88
N GLY A 142 14.57 10.55 -1.58
CA GLY A 142 15.64 11.47 -1.17
C GLY A 142 16.18 11.19 0.23
N GLY A 143 16.31 9.90 0.61
CA GLY A 143 16.78 9.46 1.92
C GLY A 143 15.77 9.65 3.07
N LYS A 144 14.51 9.96 2.76
CA LYS A 144 13.44 10.16 3.76
C LYS A 144 12.30 9.21 3.55
N ALA A 145 11.78 8.62 4.61
CA ALA A 145 10.54 7.84 4.57
C ALA A 145 9.34 8.80 4.57
N VAL A 146 8.37 8.55 3.68
CA VAL A 146 7.14 9.33 3.58
C VAL A 146 5.95 8.39 3.77
N SER A 147 5.21 8.57 4.85
CA SER A 147 3.98 7.85 5.14
C SER A 147 2.78 8.59 4.55
N THR A 148 1.89 7.86 3.88
CA THR A 148 0.76 8.42 3.14
C THR A 148 -0.56 7.74 3.51
N PHE A 149 -1.67 8.35 3.07
CA PHE A 149 -3.02 7.87 3.29
C PHE A 149 -3.82 7.89 1.99
N TYR A 150 -4.49 6.78 1.67
CA TYR A 150 -5.18 6.61 0.38
C TYR A 150 -6.30 7.63 0.13
N GLN A 151 -6.85 8.24 1.18
CA GLN A 151 -7.83 9.34 1.07
C GLN A 151 -7.18 10.72 0.93
N CYS A 152 -5.95 10.81 0.42
CA CYS A 152 -5.20 12.05 0.20
C CYS A 152 -4.83 12.80 1.49
N GLY A 153 -3.87 12.25 2.24
CA GLY A 153 -3.33 12.84 3.46
C GLY A 153 -2.23 13.88 3.26
N GLU A 154 -1.60 14.25 4.35
CA GLU A 154 -0.57 15.29 4.38
C GLU A 154 0.85 14.79 4.01
N GLY A 155 1.13 13.50 3.93
CA GLY A 155 2.47 12.96 3.68
C GLY A 155 3.46 13.25 4.81
N TYR A 156 3.56 12.37 5.79
CA TYR A 156 4.41 12.55 6.96
C TYR A 156 5.80 12.00 6.74
N VAL A 157 6.79 12.81 7.06
CA VAL A 157 8.21 12.49 6.85
C VAL A 157 8.82 11.94 8.13
N LEU A 158 9.51 10.78 7.98
CA LEU A 158 10.28 10.14 9.04
C LEU A 158 11.70 9.85 8.53
N ASP A 159 12.63 9.79 9.47
CA ASP A 159 13.94 9.21 9.20
C ASP A 159 13.79 7.69 9.06
N PRO A 160 14.22 7.06 7.93
CA PRO A 160 13.98 5.63 7.69
C PRO A 160 14.79 4.71 8.59
N GLU A 161 15.86 5.18 9.22
CA GLU A 161 16.72 4.36 10.11
C GLU A 161 16.30 4.46 11.57
N THR A 162 15.80 5.62 12.01
CA THR A 162 15.44 5.88 13.41
C THR A 162 13.94 5.95 13.66
N LEU A 163 13.15 6.16 12.62
CA LEU A 163 11.73 6.51 12.65
C LEU A 163 11.41 7.80 13.40
N GLU A 164 12.40 8.69 13.58
CA GLU A 164 12.17 10.03 14.10
C GLU A 164 11.36 10.84 13.08
N GLN A 165 10.22 11.39 13.53
CA GLN A 165 9.37 12.16 12.64
C GLN A 165 9.91 13.57 12.42
N GLN A 166 10.02 13.99 11.16
CA GLN A 166 10.59 15.27 10.71
C GLN A 166 9.53 16.27 10.25
N GLY A 167 8.24 15.95 10.40
CA GLY A 167 7.12 16.83 10.03
C GLY A 167 6.35 16.35 8.80
N VAL A 168 5.85 17.30 8.00
CA VAL A 168 5.09 17.06 6.76
C VAL A 168 5.97 17.42 5.57
N ALA A 169 5.89 16.66 4.50
CA ALA A 169 6.63 16.92 3.28
C ALA A 169 6.23 18.27 2.65
N SER A 170 7.20 19.17 2.50
CA SER A 170 6.95 20.54 2.04
C SER A 170 6.44 20.67 0.60
N TRP A 171 6.58 19.61 -0.18
CA TRP A 171 6.15 19.55 -1.58
C TRP A 171 4.69 19.08 -1.74
N VAL A 172 4.05 18.55 -0.69
CA VAL A 172 2.66 18.07 -0.76
C VAL A 172 1.73 19.27 -0.97
N PRO A 173 0.86 19.25 -2.02
CA PRO A 173 -0.12 20.30 -2.26
C PRO A 173 -1.18 20.39 -1.15
N LEU A 174 -1.93 21.49 -1.12
CA LEU A 174 -3.06 21.65 -0.19
C LEU A 174 -4.14 20.56 -0.36
N ASP A 175 -4.29 20.03 -1.58
CA ASP A 175 -5.19 18.92 -1.89
C ASP A 175 -4.67 17.54 -1.40
N GLY A 176 -3.50 17.53 -0.74
CA GLY A 176 -2.89 16.33 -0.20
C GLY A 176 -2.22 15.44 -1.24
N ILE A 177 -1.83 14.26 -0.80
CA ILE A 177 -1.26 13.19 -1.62
C ILE A 177 -1.99 11.88 -1.34
N SER A 178 -2.36 11.14 -2.39
CA SER A 178 -2.87 9.77 -2.23
C SER A 178 -1.76 8.81 -1.79
N ALA A 179 -2.11 7.63 -1.33
CA ALA A 179 -1.19 6.52 -1.23
C ALA A 179 -0.65 6.13 -2.62
N HIS A 180 0.35 5.26 -2.63
CA HIS A 180 0.99 4.72 -3.84
C HIS A 180 1.73 5.73 -4.74
N PRO A 181 2.43 6.75 -4.17
CA PRO A 181 3.40 7.47 -4.97
C PRO A 181 4.50 6.49 -5.43
N LYS A 182 5.08 6.76 -6.58
CA LYS A 182 6.11 5.90 -7.16
C LYS A 182 7.43 6.67 -7.24
N VAL A 183 8.54 6.00 -6.95
CA VAL A 183 9.88 6.59 -7.08
C VAL A 183 10.61 5.94 -8.26
N ASP A 184 11.00 6.74 -9.22
CA ASP A 184 11.92 6.31 -10.28
C ASP A 184 13.35 6.39 -9.75
N GLU A 185 13.93 5.25 -9.35
CA GLU A 185 15.28 5.20 -8.77
C GLU A 185 16.37 5.72 -9.74
N ARG A 186 16.15 5.69 -11.06
CA ARG A 186 17.10 6.16 -12.07
C ARG A 186 17.20 7.67 -12.10
N THR A 187 16.08 8.38 -12.01
CA THR A 187 16.01 9.84 -12.04
C THR A 187 16.00 10.43 -10.64
N GLY A 188 15.54 9.66 -9.66
CA GLY A 188 15.25 10.10 -8.30
C GLY A 188 13.97 10.94 -8.19
N GLU A 189 13.12 10.90 -9.22
CA GLU A 189 11.82 11.57 -9.21
C GLU A 189 10.79 10.75 -8.46
N LEU A 190 9.93 11.45 -7.69
CA LEU A 190 8.73 10.88 -7.11
C LEU A 190 7.53 11.36 -7.91
N LEU A 191 6.72 10.41 -8.38
CA LEU A 191 5.49 10.66 -9.12
C LEU A 191 4.30 10.35 -8.22
N PHE A 192 3.31 11.22 -8.21
CA PHE A 192 2.14 11.07 -7.35
C PHE A 192 0.87 11.59 -8.00
N PHE A 193 -0.25 11.23 -7.42
CA PHE A 193 -1.55 11.83 -7.72
C PHE A 193 -2.28 12.19 -6.43
N ASN A 194 -3.28 13.03 -6.56
CA ASN A 194 -4.32 13.19 -5.57
C ASN A 194 -5.69 13.23 -6.25
N TYR A 195 -6.73 13.07 -5.47
CA TYR A 195 -8.09 13.12 -5.98
C TYR A 195 -9.04 13.79 -5.00
N SER A 196 -10.15 14.30 -5.51
CA SER A 196 -11.13 15.08 -4.75
C SER A 196 -12.55 14.76 -5.20
N LYS A 197 -13.51 15.02 -4.31
CA LYS A 197 -14.95 15.04 -4.61
C LYS A 197 -15.40 16.34 -5.26
N HIS A 198 -14.49 17.30 -5.43
CA HIS A 198 -14.71 18.62 -6.02
C HIS A 198 -13.76 18.81 -7.22
N ALA A 199 -14.23 19.55 -8.24
CA ALA A 199 -13.41 19.85 -9.42
C ALA A 199 -12.20 20.74 -9.09
N PRO A 200 -11.05 20.53 -9.73
CA PRO A 200 -10.75 19.44 -10.65
C PRO A 200 -10.55 18.14 -9.86
N TYR A 201 -11.18 17.09 -10.20
CA TYR A 201 -11.32 15.87 -9.40
C TYR A 201 -10.04 15.08 -9.19
N MET A 202 -8.97 15.38 -9.93
CA MET A 202 -7.67 14.71 -9.82
C MET A 202 -6.56 15.66 -10.28
N HIS A 203 -5.38 15.51 -9.64
CA HIS A 203 -4.13 16.09 -10.13
C HIS A 203 -3.05 15.02 -10.21
N TYR A 204 -2.11 15.24 -11.10
CA TYR A 204 -0.86 14.50 -11.23
C TYR A 204 0.31 15.43 -10.93
N GLY A 205 1.33 14.92 -10.23
CA GLY A 205 2.51 15.70 -9.88
C GLY A 205 3.81 14.92 -9.91
N VAL A 206 4.91 15.67 -10.06
CA VAL A 206 6.29 15.15 -10.00
C VAL A 206 7.11 15.99 -9.04
N VAL A 207 7.82 15.31 -8.15
CA VAL A 207 8.79 15.88 -7.22
C VAL A 207 10.18 15.44 -7.68
N ASP A 208 11.12 16.37 -7.78
CA ASP A 208 12.49 16.04 -8.18
C ASP A 208 13.28 15.37 -7.03
N ARG A 209 14.48 14.89 -7.36
CA ARG A 209 15.38 14.24 -6.37
C ARG A 209 15.69 15.10 -5.15
N SER A 210 15.60 16.42 -5.28
CA SER A 210 15.85 17.34 -4.14
C SER A 210 14.65 17.55 -3.22
N GLY A 211 13.49 16.94 -3.54
CA GLY A 211 12.24 17.11 -2.81
C GLY A 211 11.49 18.39 -3.18
N LYS A 212 11.68 18.91 -4.40
CA LYS A 212 10.94 20.07 -4.92
C LYS A 212 9.83 19.62 -5.86
N LEU A 213 8.62 20.11 -5.67
CA LEU A 213 7.52 19.96 -6.62
C LEU A 213 7.86 20.72 -7.91
N VAL A 214 8.07 19.98 -9.01
CA VAL A 214 8.49 20.54 -10.30
C VAL A 214 7.41 20.46 -11.36
N HIS A 215 6.38 19.66 -11.14
CA HIS A 215 5.22 19.52 -12.03
C HIS A 215 3.96 19.23 -11.23
N TYR A 216 2.85 19.90 -11.56
CA TYR A 216 1.55 19.66 -10.92
C TYR A 216 0.44 20.17 -11.83
N VAL A 217 -0.36 19.26 -12.38
CA VAL A 217 -1.39 19.57 -13.36
C VAL A 217 -2.70 18.83 -13.07
N PRO A 218 -3.86 19.41 -13.41
CA PRO A 218 -5.13 18.70 -13.31
C PRO A 218 -5.23 17.60 -14.36
N VAL A 219 -5.88 16.49 -13.98
CA VAL A 219 -6.30 15.42 -14.89
C VAL A 219 -7.80 15.57 -15.11
N PRO A 220 -8.27 15.81 -16.35
CA PRO A 220 -9.67 16.11 -16.61
C PRO A 220 -10.54 14.86 -16.46
N LEU A 221 -11.24 14.76 -15.33
CA LEU A 221 -12.24 13.72 -15.05
C LEU A 221 -13.66 14.31 -15.16
N PRO A 222 -14.66 13.51 -15.60
CA PRO A 222 -16.03 13.97 -15.75
C PRO A 222 -16.78 14.14 -14.42
N GLY A 223 -16.21 13.70 -13.31
CA GLY A 223 -16.83 13.76 -11.98
C GLY A 223 -15.90 13.18 -10.90
N PRO A 224 -16.36 13.09 -9.65
CA PRO A 224 -15.58 12.53 -8.55
C PRO A 224 -15.32 11.04 -8.78
N ARG A 225 -14.05 10.66 -8.76
CA ARG A 225 -13.58 9.28 -8.95
C ARG A 225 -12.84 8.80 -7.70
N LEU A 226 -12.69 7.48 -7.59
CA LEU A 226 -11.95 6.82 -6.53
C LEU A 226 -10.76 6.04 -7.15
N PRO A 227 -9.74 6.73 -7.66
CA PRO A 227 -8.51 6.04 -8.08
C PRO A 227 -7.78 5.56 -6.83
N HIS A 228 -7.09 4.42 -6.93
CA HIS A 228 -6.36 3.88 -5.79
C HIS A 228 -4.85 3.88 -6.01
N ASP A 229 -4.40 3.53 -7.19
CA ASP A 229 -2.98 3.45 -7.56
C ASP A 229 -2.70 4.15 -8.90
N MET A 230 -1.43 4.34 -9.20
CA MET A 230 -0.90 4.84 -10.46
C MET A 230 0.36 4.07 -10.86
N MET A 231 0.78 4.21 -12.11
CA MET A 231 2.04 3.67 -12.57
C MET A 231 2.74 4.64 -13.54
N PHE A 232 3.99 4.35 -13.87
CA PHE A 232 4.76 5.12 -14.83
C PHE A 232 5.66 4.24 -15.69
N THR A 233 6.05 4.77 -16.84
CA THR A 233 7.12 4.28 -17.69
C THR A 233 8.23 5.33 -17.78
N GLN A 234 9.22 5.12 -18.61
CA GLN A 234 10.26 6.13 -18.82
C GLN A 234 9.67 7.48 -19.26
N ASN A 235 8.66 7.48 -20.15
CA ASN A 235 8.14 8.70 -20.76
C ASN A 235 6.70 9.03 -20.33
N TRP A 236 5.94 8.08 -19.76
CA TRP A 236 4.52 8.24 -19.47
C TRP A 236 4.21 8.01 -17.99
N SER A 237 3.20 8.70 -17.50
CA SER A 237 2.51 8.35 -16.25
C SER A 237 1.10 7.88 -16.58
N ILE A 238 0.63 6.88 -15.84
CA ILE A 238 -0.64 6.19 -16.09
C ILE A 238 -1.54 6.43 -14.88
N LEU A 239 -2.67 7.08 -15.12
CA LEU A 239 -3.70 7.37 -14.13
C LEU A 239 -5.02 6.72 -14.55
N CYS A 240 -5.91 6.49 -13.58
CA CYS A 240 -7.07 5.64 -13.79
C CYS A 240 -8.39 6.38 -13.57
N ASP A 241 -9.38 6.04 -14.41
CA ASP A 241 -10.78 6.41 -14.27
C ASP A 241 -11.62 5.14 -14.40
N PHE A 242 -11.90 4.50 -13.27
CA PHE A 242 -12.64 3.25 -13.19
C PHE A 242 -14.14 3.47 -13.01
N PRO A 243 -15.01 2.53 -13.44
CA PRO A 243 -16.46 2.65 -13.29
C PRO A 243 -16.96 2.45 -11.85
N LEU A 244 -16.08 2.21 -10.86
CA LEU A 244 -16.41 2.19 -9.43
C LEU A 244 -16.09 3.54 -8.81
N PHE A 245 -17.12 4.35 -8.52
CA PHE A 245 -16.92 5.69 -7.94
C PHE A 245 -18.14 6.15 -7.13
N TRP A 246 -18.03 7.32 -6.49
CA TRP A 246 -19.11 7.87 -5.66
C TRP A 246 -20.35 8.24 -6.46
N ASP A 247 -21.51 7.89 -5.91
CA ASP A 247 -22.81 8.37 -6.39
C ASP A 247 -22.95 9.88 -6.14
N GLU A 248 -22.95 10.69 -7.19
CA GLU A 248 -22.99 12.15 -7.10
C GLU A 248 -24.27 12.69 -6.44
N GLU A 249 -25.42 12.05 -6.64
CA GLU A 249 -26.68 12.46 -6.01
C GLU A 249 -26.66 12.19 -4.50
N LEU A 250 -25.98 11.12 -4.07
CA LEU A 250 -25.76 10.85 -2.65
C LEU A 250 -24.73 11.80 -2.07
N LEU A 251 -23.67 12.15 -2.80
CA LEU A 251 -22.69 13.14 -2.35
C LEU A 251 -23.31 14.52 -2.08
N LYS A 252 -24.24 14.99 -2.93
CA LYS A 252 -25.01 16.22 -2.69
C LYS A 252 -25.79 16.21 -1.38
N ARG A 253 -26.11 15.02 -0.87
CA ARG A 253 -26.78 14.77 0.41
C ARG A 253 -25.81 14.45 1.55
N ASN A 254 -24.50 14.64 1.33
CA ASN A 254 -23.42 14.28 2.25
C ASN A 254 -23.40 12.78 2.63
N VAL A 255 -23.77 11.92 1.67
CA VAL A 255 -23.71 10.46 1.81
C VAL A 255 -22.63 9.94 0.86
N HIS A 256 -21.56 9.37 1.43
CA HIS A 256 -20.36 8.97 0.72
C HIS A 256 -20.41 7.48 0.43
N VAL A 257 -21.10 7.09 -0.62
CA VAL A 257 -21.24 5.69 -1.07
C VAL A 257 -20.70 5.56 -2.48
N THR A 258 -19.85 4.57 -2.67
CA THR A 258 -19.38 4.14 -4.00
C THR A 258 -20.39 3.21 -4.65
N ARG A 259 -20.44 3.23 -5.97
CA ARG A 259 -21.25 2.33 -6.79
C ARG A 259 -20.49 1.93 -8.04
N LEU A 260 -20.78 0.73 -8.54
CA LEU A 260 -20.40 0.34 -9.88
C LEU A 260 -21.40 0.98 -10.88
N HIS A 261 -20.87 1.75 -11.82
CA HIS A 261 -21.65 2.41 -12.88
C HIS A 261 -21.62 1.54 -14.14
N GLU A 262 -22.55 0.60 -14.19
CA GLU A 262 -22.66 -0.37 -15.29
C GLU A 262 -22.69 0.32 -16.67
N GLY A 263 -22.03 -0.30 -17.64
CA GLY A 263 -21.97 0.20 -19.03
C GLY A 263 -20.89 1.26 -19.28
N LEU A 264 -20.12 1.68 -18.27
CA LEU A 264 -18.93 2.49 -18.46
C LEU A 264 -17.69 1.60 -18.56
N PRO A 265 -16.76 1.90 -19.50
CA PRO A 265 -15.47 1.22 -19.55
C PRO A 265 -14.55 1.68 -18.39
N SER A 266 -13.53 0.90 -18.11
CA SER A 266 -12.33 1.41 -17.44
C SER A 266 -11.58 2.31 -18.41
N ARG A 267 -11.02 3.44 -17.93
CA ARG A 267 -10.21 4.32 -18.76
C ARG A 267 -8.87 4.58 -18.10
N PHE A 268 -7.83 4.61 -18.92
CA PHE A 268 -6.47 4.91 -18.51
C PHE A 268 -5.99 6.19 -19.20
N ALA A 269 -5.54 7.14 -18.38
CA ALA A 269 -4.94 8.38 -18.83
C ALA A 269 -3.42 8.21 -18.90
N LEU A 270 -2.88 8.17 -20.12
CA LEU A 270 -1.45 8.21 -20.34
C LEU A 270 -1.05 9.66 -20.58
N ILE A 271 -0.34 10.24 -19.62
CA ILE A 271 0.19 11.61 -19.71
C ILE A 271 1.71 11.55 -19.86
N PRO A 272 2.33 12.30 -20.81
CA PRO A 272 3.78 12.46 -20.80
C PRO A 272 4.26 12.93 -19.43
N ARG A 273 5.39 12.43 -18.94
CA ARG A 273 5.84 12.64 -17.56
C ARG A 273 5.77 14.10 -17.07
N PHE A 274 6.04 15.06 -17.95
CA PHE A 274 5.91 16.51 -17.72
C PHE A 274 4.89 17.17 -18.67
N GLY A 275 3.92 16.38 -19.16
CA GLY A 275 2.91 16.82 -20.11
C GLY A 275 1.81 17.68 -19.46
N GLN A 276 1.09 18.40 -20.31
CA GLN A 276 -0.06 19.19 -19.91
C GLN A 276 -1.36 18.38 -20.06
N PRO A 277 -2.49 18.83 -19.50
CA PRO A 277 -3.77 18.11 -19.61
C PRO A 277 -4.18 17.80 -21.06
N GLU A 278 -3.78 18.64 -22.02
CA GLU A 278 -4.08 18.50 -23.45
C GLU A 278 -3.25 17.37 -24.10
N ASP A 279 -2.14 16.95 -23.47
CA ASP A 279 -1.26 15.88 -23.96
C ASP A 279 -1.74 14.50 -23.55
N ILE A 280 -2.77 14.40 -22.71
CA ILE A 280 -3.29 13.14 -22.19
C ILE A 280 -3.91 12.32 -23.32
N ARG A 281 -3.48 11.06 -23.40
CA ARG A 281 -4.06 10.04 -24.27
C ARG A 281 -4.89 9.10 -23.43
N TRP A 282 -6.19 9.01 -23.77
CA TRP A 282 -7.13 8.12 -23.09
C TRP A 282 -7.27 6.79 -23.82
N PHE A 283 -7.21 5.70 -23.06
CA PHE A 283 -7.43 4.34 -23.54
C PHE A 283 -8.57 3.71 -22.76
N GLU A 284 -9.46 3.01 -23.46
CA GLU A 284 -10.56 2.28 -22.85
C GLU A 284 -10.20 0.79 -22.74
N ALA A 285 -10.70 0.15 -21.69
CA ALA A 285 -10.51 -1.27 -21.37
C ALA A 285 -11.77 -1.84 -20.76
N ASP A 286 -11.80 -3.16 -20.55
CA ASP A 286 -12.92 -3.84 -19.91
C ASP A 286 -13.20 -3.26 -18.50
N PRO A 287 -14.49 -3.16 -18.12
CA PRO A 287 -14.88 -2.62 -16.83
C PRO A 287 -14.27 -3.41 -15.66
N THR A 288 -13.51 -2.73 -14.81
CA THR A 288 -12.92 -3.29 -13.60
C THR A 288 -12.68 -2.20 -12.56
N PHE A 289 -12.20 -2.59 -11.40
CA PHE A 289 -11.45 -1.76 -10.48
C PHE A 289 -10.06 -2.38 -10.27
N VAL A 290 -9.06 -1.58 -9.98
CA VAL A 290 -7.72 -2.05 -9.68
C VAL A 290 -7.27 -1.40 -8.39
N LEU A 291 -6.95 -2.22 -7.39
CA LEU A 291 -6.30 -1.73 -6.18
C LEU A 291 -4.82 -1.46 -6.45
N HIS A 292 -4.08 -2.43 -6.99
CA HIS A 292 -2.64 -2.26 -7.15
C HIS A 292 -2.14 -2.66 -8.53
N PHE A 293 -1.17 -1.88 -9.03
CA PHE A 293 -0.34 -2.22 -10.18
C PHE A 293 1.01 -2.76 -9.73
N ILE A 294 1.65 -3.55 -10.60
CA ILE A 294 2.98 -4.10 -10.36
C ILE A 294 4.04 -3.24 -11.05
N ASN A 295 3.90 -3.04 -12.36
CA ASN A 295 4.85 -2.28 -13.16
C ASN A 295 4.21 -1.82 -14.47
N ALA A 296 4.85 -0.83 -15.12
CA ALA A 296 4.57 -0.49 -16.51
C ALA A 296 5.88 -0.23 -17.27
N TYR A 297 5.86 -0.46 -18.58
CA TYR A 297 7.02 -0.22 -19.42
C TYR A 297 6.62 0.03 -20.88
N GLU A 298 7.55 0.49 -21.69
CA GLU A 298 7.35 0.73 -23.11
C GLU A 298 7.92 -0.43 -23.92
N ASP A 299 7.15 -0.93 -24.90
CA ASP A 299 7.49 -2.04 -25.80
C ASP A 299 7.14 -1.63 -27.24
N GLY A 300 8.09 -1.00 -27.94
CA GLY A 300 7.87 -0.39 -29.24
C GLY A 300 6.84 0.73 -29.19
N ASP A 301 5.74 0.59 -29.93
CA ASP A 301 4.62 1.55 -29.94
C ASP A 301 3.59 1.29 -28.83
N GLU A 302 3.84 0.34 -27.94
CA GLU A 302 2.91 -0.01 -26.85
C GLU A 302 3.45 0.44 -25.49
N VAL A 303 2.53 0.87 -24.62
CA VAL A 303 2.73 0.96 -23.18
C VAL A 303 2.09 -0.26 -22.55
N VAL A 304 2.88 -1.03 -21.81
CA VAL A 304 2.43 -2.25 -21.11
C VAL A 304 2.25 -1.92 -19.64
N LEU A 305 1.15 -2.36 -19.05
CA LEU A 305 0.80 -2.18 -17.64
C LEU A 305 0.39 -3.52 -17.05
N ASP A 306 1.01 -3.93 -15.95
CA ASP A 306 0.67 -5.13 -15.20
C ASP A 306 0.08 -4.76 -13.83
N GLY A 307 -0.99 -5.46 -13.44
CA GLY A 307 -1.69 -5.25 -12.19
C GLY A 307 -2.76 -6.29 -11.96
N TYR A 308 -3.75 -5.99 -11.12
CA TYR A 308 -4.78 -6.94 -10.73
C TYR A 308 -6.15 -6.49 -11.19
N PHE A 309 -6.70 -7.21 -12.17
CA PHE A 309 -8.06 -7.02 -12.67
C PHE A 309 -9.06 -7.65 -11.70
N GLU A 310 -9.93 -6.87 -11.09
CA GLU A 310 -11.04 -7.38 -10.27
C GLU A 310 -12.19 -7.84 -11.17
N GLU A 311 -12.52 -9.13 -11.12
CA GLU A 311 -13.63 -9.72 -11.87
C GLU A 311 -15.00 -9.26 -11.36
N ASP A 312 -15.09 -8.95 -10.06
CA ASP A 312 -16.31 -8.55 -9.36
C ASP A 312 -16.03 -7.33 -8.44
N PRO A 313 -15.80 -6.13 -9.02
CA PRO A 313 -15.37 -4.97 -8.24
C PRO A 313 -16.46 -4.42 -7.30
N TYR A 314 -17.68 -4.94 -7.34
CA TYR A 314 -18.78 -4.52 -6.48
C TYR A 314 -19.55 -5.75 -5.96
N PRO A 315 -18.91 -6.60 -5.13
CA PRO A 315 -19.51 -7.85 -4.66
C PRO A 315 -20.71 -7.57 -3.73
N PRO A 316 -21.70 -8.47 -3.71
CA PRO A 316 -22.82 -8.37 -2.77
C PRO A 316 -22.33 -8.54 -1.32
N PRO A 317 -23.05 -7.98 -0.33
CA PRO A 317 -22.72 -8.22 1.08
C PRO A 317 -22.70 -9.71 1.42
N ILE A 318 -21.75 -10.13 2.25
CA ILE A 318 -21.68 -11.51 2.75
C ILE A 318 -22.86 -11.75 3.70
N GLU A 319 -23.69 -12.75 3.42
CA GLU A 319 -24.81 -13.13 4.28
C GLU A 319 -24.33 -13.71 5.62
N ASN A 320 -25.11 -13.49 6.66
CA ASN A 320 -24.88 -14.04 8.01
C ASN A 320 -23.53 -13.64 8.68
N ALA A 321 -22.98 -12.49 8.32
CA ALA A 321 -21.75 -11.96 8.89
C ALA A 321 -21.98 -11.02 10.09
N ASP A 322 -23.00 -11.28 10.93
CA ASP A 322 -23.31 -10.56 12.17
C ASP A 322 -23.30 -9.02 12.06
N GLY A 323 -23.81 -8.49 10.93
CA GLY A 323 -23.80 -7.05 10.62
C GLY A 323 -22.53 -6.53 9.95
N PHE A 324 -21.51 -7.34 9.76
CA PHE A 324 -20.26 -6.97 9.07
C PHE A 324 -20.24 -7.36 7.59
N GLY A 325 -21.30 -7.98 7.06
CA GLY A 325 -21.31 -8.59 5.72
C GLY A 325 -20.96 -7.63 4.58
N HIS A 326 -21.34 -6.37 4.69
CA HIS A 326 -20.98 -5.36 3.68
C HIS A 326 -19.49 -5.02 3.76
N MET A 327 -18.95 -4.76 4.95
CA MET A 327 -17.53 -4.52 5.16
C MET A 327 -16.68 -5.72 4.72
N MET A 328 -17.08 -6.94 5.14
CA MET A 328 -16.34 -8.16 4.83
C MET A 328 -16.26 -8.41 3.32
N ALA A 329 -17.31 -8.12 2.56
CA ALA A 329 -17.28 -8.26 1.10
C ALA A 329 -16.24 -7.35 0.43
N TYR A 330 -15.99 -6.16 0.99
CA TYR A 330 -15.04 -5.18 0.44
C TYR A 330 -13.62 -5.29 1.00
N VAL A 331 -13.34 -6.21 1.89
CA VAL A 331 -11.98 -6.51 2.39
C VAL A 331 -11.55 -7.94 2.06
N ASP A 332 -12.47 -8.79 1.58
CA ASP A 332 -12.18 -10.16 1.16
C ASP A 332 -11.83 -10.20 -0.34
N GLU A 333 -10.56 -10.41 -0.66
CA GLU A 333 -10.09 -10.53 -2.05
C GLU A 333 -10.81 -11.65 -2.83
N HIS A 334 -11.27 -12.71 -2.16
CA HIS A 334 -12.06 -13.75 -2.80
C HIS A 334 -13.46 -13.29 -3.21
N SER A 335 -13.96 -12.19 -2.66
CA SER A 335 -15.21 -11.58 -3.09
C SER A 335 -15.06 -10.79 -4.38
N PHE A 336 -14.04 -9.96 -4.54
CA PHE A 336 -13.83 -9.15 -5.75
C PHE A 336 -12.88 -9.77 -6.78
N LYS A 337 -12.18 -10.87 -6.41
CA LYS A 337 -11.45 -11.77 -7.32
C LYS A 337 -10.40 -11.07 -8.19
N PRO A 338 -9.38 -10.44 -7.60
CA PRO A 338 -8.29 -9.84 -8.36
C PRO A 338 -7.44 -10.93 -9.04
N ARG A 339 -7.13 -10.72 -10.31
CA ARG A 339 -6.35 -11.63 -11.16
C ARG A 339 -5.17 -10.89 -11.77
N LEU A 340 -4.01 -11.52 -11.80
CA LEU A 340 -2.87 -10.96 -12.49
C LEU A 340 -3.22 -10.77 -13.97
N HIS A 341 -3.09 -9.53 -14.45
CA HIS A 341 -3.57 -9.06 -15.72
C HIS A 341 -2.61 -8.08 -16.37
N ARG A 342 -2.59 -8.05 -17.69
CA ARG A 342 -1.77 -7.16 -18.52
C ARG A 342 -2.64 -6.36 -19.46
N TRP A 343 -2.49 -5.05 -19.44
CA TRP A 343 -3.00 -4.11 -20.43
C TRP A 343 -1.89 -3.68 -21.37
N ARG A 344 -2.19 -3.57 -22.66
CA ARG A 344 -1.29 -3.04 -23.68
C ARG A 344 -1.99 -1.91 -24.43
N PHE A 345 -1.48 -0.71 -24.31
CA PHE A 345 -2.01 0.51 -24.91
C PHE A 345 -1.17 0.87 -26.14
N ASN A 346 -1.73 0.73 -27.34
CA ASN A 346 -1.01 1.04 -28.57
C ASN A 346 -1.04 2.54 -28.85
N LEU A 347 0.12 3.18 -28.82
CA LEU A 347 0.26 4.61 -29.04
C LEU A 347 0.09 5.01 -30.52
N ALA A 348 0.22 4.09 -31.49
CA ALA A 348 0.09 4.41 -32.91
C ALA A 348 -1.37 4.48 -33.35
N ASP A 349 -2.21 3.55 -32.91
CA ASP A 349 -3.62 3.43 -33.37
C ASP A 349 -4.67 3.68 -32.27
N GLY A 350 -4.29 3.82 -30.99
CA GLY A 350 -5.18 4.09 -29.88
C GLY A 350 -5.94 2.87 -29.37
N THR A 351 -5.56 1.67 -29.75
CA THR A 351 -6.23 0.43 -29.31
C THR A 351 -5.68 -0.08 -27.98
N THR A 352 -6.51 -0.83 -27.25
CA THR A 352 -6.11 -1.57 -26.03
C THR A 352 -6.21 -3.07 -26.31
N ARG A 353 -5.24 -3.84 -25.82
CA ARG A 353 -5.29 -5.30 -25.74
C ARG A 353 -5.13 -5.72 -24.29
N GLU A 354 -5.82 -6.76 -23.90
CA GLU A 354 -5.84 -7.25 -22.51
C GLU A 354 -5.54 -8.74 -22.46
N GLU A 355 -4.82 -9.17 -21.43
CA GLU A 355 -4.42 -10.55 -21.23
C GLU A 355 -4.44 -10.90 -19.75
N ARG A 356 -5.16 -11.97 -19.38
CA ARG A 356 -5.04 -12.57 -18.05
C ARG A 356 -3.78 -13.43 -18.01
N LEU A 357 -2.92 -13.18 -17.00
CA LEU A 357 -1.65 -13.89 -16.85
C LEU A 357 -1.72 -15.03 -15.82
N ASP A 358 -2.68 -14.98 -14.88
CA ASP A 358 -2.87 -16.01 -13.85
C ASP A 358 -4.33 -16.08 -13.40
N ASP A 359 -4.83 -17.29 -13.07
CA ASP A 359 -6.20 -17.54 -12.62
C ASP A 359 -6.36 -17.55 -11.09
N ARG A 360 -5.27 -17.46 -10.32
CA ARG A 360 -5.32 -17.39 -8.85
C ARG A 360 -5.84 -16.03 -8.40
N ILE A 361 -6.41 -15.98 -7.19
CA ILE A 361 -6.67 -14.73 -6.47
C ILE A 361 -5.32 -14.25 -5.95
N LEU A 362 -4.87 -13.10 -6.44
CA LEU A 362 -3.55 -12.54 -6.17
C LEU A 362 -3.68 -11.04 -5.96
N GLU A 363 -2.90 -10.50 -5.05
CA GLU A 363 -2.82 -9.07 -4.80
C GLU A 363 -1.45 -8.68 -4.23
N PHE A 364 -1.26 -7.39 -3.91
CA PHE A 364 -0.04 -6.84 -3.34
C PHE A 364 1.20 -7.22 -4.16
N GLY A 365 1.18 -6.77 -5.41
CA GLY A 365 2.24 -7.06 -6.37
C GLY A 365 3.52 -6.32 -6.10
N MET A 366 4.62 -7.06 -6.08
CA MET A 366 5.96 -6.55 -5.90
C MET A 366 6.89 -7.00 -7.02
N MET A 367 7.96 -6.26 -7.21
CA MET A 367 9.01 -6.56 -8.14
C MET A 367 10.34 -5.94 -7.65
N ASN A 368 11.44 -6.22 -8.33
CA ASN A 368 12.71 -5.54 -8.06
C ASN A 368 12.59 -4.07 -8.54
N GLN A 369 12.52 -3.13 -7.61
CA GLN A 369 12.24 -1.70 -7.89
C GLN A 369 13.28 -1.03 -8.80
N ARG A 370 14.46 -1.60 -8.97
CA ARG A 370 15.44 -1.16 -9.96
C ARG A 370 14.94 -1.25 -11.40
N TYR A 371 13.90 -2.09 -11.64
CA TYR A 371 13.24 -2.26 -12.93
C TYR A 371 11.88 -1.52 -13.01
N LEU A 372 11.52 -0.74 -12.02
CA LEU A 372 10.27 0.01 -12.04
C LEU A 372 10.28 1.02 -13.21
N GLY A 373 9.22 1.01 -14.02
CA GLY A 373 9.12 1.81 -15.25
C GLY A 373 9.88 1.24 -16.43
N GLN A 374 10.38 -0.01 -16.37
CA GLN A 374 11.18 -0.67 -17.40
C GLN A 374 10.71 -2.10 -17.66
N PRO A 375 11.07 -2.71 -18.81
CA PRO A 375 10.85 -4.15 -19.02
C PRO A 375 11.45 -4.97 -17.88
N TYR A 376 10.70 -5.95 -17.40
CA TYR A 376 11.04 -6.79 -16.29
C TYR A 376 10.57 -8.22 -16.53
N ARG A 377 11.09 -9.16 -15.75
CA ARG A 377 10.79 -10.59 -15.90
C ARG A 377 10.06 -11.18 -14.71
N TYR A 378 10.36 -10.75 -13.49
CA TYR A 378 9.85 -11.39 -12.29
C TYR A 378 8.89 -10.49 -11.52
N ALA A 379 7.67 -11.02 -11.27
CA ALA A 379 6.67 -10.43 -10.42
C ALA A 379 6.44 -11.32 -9.19
N TYR A 380 6.14 -10.68 -8.07
CA TYR A 380 5.80 -11.36 -6.82
C TYR A 380 4.45 -10.87 -6.34
N SER A 381 3.63 -11.76 -5.80
CA SER A 381 2.28 -11.46 -5.32
C SER A 381 2.00 -12.18 -4.03
N THR A 382 1.00 -11.75 -3.28
CA THR A 382 0.45 -12.50 -2.15
C THR A 382 -0.76 -13.32 -2.58
N THR A 383 -1.03 -14.39 -1.84
CA THR A 383 -2.33 -15.09 -1.86
C THR A 383 -3.06 -14.82 -0.57
N SER A 384 -4.40 -14.74 -0.62
CA SER A 384 -5.22 -14.39 0.54
C SER A 384 -6.02 -15.57 1.11
N LYS A 385 -6.41 -15.43 2.38
CA LYS A 385 -7.33 -16.33 3.06
C LYS A 385 -8.77 -15.96 2.69
N PRO A 386 -9.58 -16.89 2.16
CA PRO A 386 -10.97 -16.62 1.86
C PRO A 386 -11.74 -16.06 3.07
N GLY A 387 -12.54 -15.01 2.83
CA GLY A 387 -13.34 -14.35 3.84
C GLY A 387 -12.60 -13.34 4.73
N TRP A 388 -11.30 -13.07 4.45
CA TRP A 388 -10.47 -12.21 5.28
C TRP A 388 -9.48 -11.39 4.46
N PHE A 389 -9.14 -10.21 4.95
CA PHE A 389 -7.99 -9.44 4.51
C PHE A 389 -6.73 -9.94 5.24
N LEU A 390 -6.28 -11.16 4.88
CA LEU A 390 -5.14 -11.84 5.48
C LEU A 390 -4.40 -12.66 4.41
N PHE A 391 -3.08 -12.56 4.37
CA PHE A 391 -2.24 -13.14 3.32
C PHE A 391 -1.62 -14.45 3.79
N ASN A 392 -1.96 -15.55 3.13
CA ASN A 392 -1.57 -16.91 3.52
C ASN A 392 -0.48 -17.53 2.66
N GLY A 393 0.16 -16.75 1.80
CA GLY A 393 1.25 -17.23 0.96
C GLY A 393 1.79 -16.20 -0.02
N PHE A 394 2.79 -16.62 -0.79
CA PHE A 394 3.50 -15.81 -1.77
C PHE A 394 3.62 -16.56 -3.10
N VAL A 395 3.61 -15.83 -4.18
CA VAL A 395 3.79 -16.37 -5.54
C VAL A 395 4.88 -15.58 -6.25
N LYS A 396 5.80 -16.29 -6.91
CA LYS A 396 6.75 -15.72 -7.87
C LYS A 396 6.29 -16.10 -9.28
N HIS A 397 6.25 -15.15 -10.21
CA HIS A 397 6.02 -15.36 -11.63
C HIS A 397 7.27 -15.05 -12.44
N ASP A 398 7.56 -15.89 -13.42
CA ASP A 398 8.43 -15.57 -14.54
C ASP A 398 7.50 -15.19 -15.73
N LEU A 399 7.36 -13.89 -15.96
CA LEU A 399 6.46 -13.34 -16.99
C LEU A 399 6.91 -13.60 -18.43
N VAL A 400 8.15 -14.09 -18.61
CA VAL A 400 8.70 -14.44 -19.93
C VAL A 400 8.37 -15.89 -20.28
N THR A 401 8.52 -16.81 -19.32
CA THR A 401 8.25 -18.25 -19.55
C THR A 401 6.82 -18.65 -19.20
N GLY A 402 6.10 -17.85 -18.42
CA GLY A 402 4.80 -18.18 -17.84
C GLY A 402 4.85 -19.16 -16.68
N GLU A 403 6.06 -19.51 -16.21
CA GLU A 403 6.22 -20.37 -15.03
C GLU A 403 5.90 -19.60 -13.74
N SER A 404 5.41 -20.31 -12.73
CA SER A 404 5.20 -19.71 -11.41
C SER A 404 5.48 -20.70 -10.28
N TRP A 405 5.90 -20.15 -9.13
CA TRP A 405 6.15 -20.90 -7.90
C TRP A 405 5.35 -20.31 -6.77
N GLN A 406 4.86 -21.14 -5.85
CA GLN A 406 4.05 -20.71 -4.73
C GLN A 406 4.57 -21.25 -3.42
N ILE A 407 4.63 -20.41 -2.40
CA ILE A 407 4.83 -20.75 -1.00
C ILE A 407 3.50 -20.53 -0.27
N LYS A 408 3.04 -21.54 0.48
CA LYS A 408 1.91 -21.41 1.41
C LYS A 408 2.46 -21.36 2.83
N LEU A 409 1.95 -20.40 3.61
CA LEU A 409 2.22 -20.36 5.05
C LEU A 409 1.33 -21.40 5.76
N GLU A 410 1.80 -21.86 6.92
CA GLU A 410 1.01 -22.74 7.78
C GLU A 410 -0.29 -22.05 8.22
N GLU A 411 -1.34 -22.82 8.48
CA GLU A 411 -2.62 -22.26 8.92
C GLU A 411 -2.47 -21.47 10.23
N GLY A 412 -3.10 -20.30 10.29
CA GLY A 412 -2.97 -19.34 11.38
C GLY A 412 -1.73 -18.46 11.29
N ARG A 413 -0.96 -18.56 10.21
CA ARG A 413 0.16 -17.69 9.93
C ARG A 413 -0.13 -16.85 8.70
N TYR A 414 0.03 -15.53 8.84
CA TYR A 414 -0.32 -14.56 7.82
C TYR A 414 0.82 -13.60 7.56
N GLY A 415 1.21 -13.50 6.30
CA GLY A 415 2.22 -12.56 5.80
C GLY A 415 1.69 -11.15 5.61
N SER A 416 2.46 -10.37 4.92
CA SER A 416 2.11 -9.04 4.43
C SER A 416 2.73 -8.83 3.07
N GLU A 417 2.54 -7.65 2.48
CA GLU A 417 3.30 -7.25 1.31
C GLU A 417 4.80 -7.52 1.51
N ALA A 418 5.45 -8.07 0.47
CA ALA A 418 6.81 -8.58 0.55
C ALA A 418 7.72 -7.90 -0.49
N PRO A 419 8.23 -6.68 -0.22
CA PRO A 419 9.13 -6.00 -1.13
C PRO A 419 10.41 -6.81 -1.38
N PHE A 420 10.96 -6.62 -2.57
CA PHE A 420 12.20 -7.25 -2.99
C PHE A 420 13.41 -6.46 -2.46
N ALA A 421 14.28 -7.14 -1.73
CA ALA A 421 15.57 -6.65 -1.23
C ALA A 421 16.70 -7.23 -2.09
N PRO A 422 17.32 -6.48 -2.99
CA PRO A 422 18.43 -6.98 -3.80
C PRO A 422 19.65 -7.31 -2.92
N ARG A 423 20.38 -8.36 -3.28
CA ARG A 423 21.68 -8.65 -2.63
C ARG A 423 22.66 -7.53 -2.91
N VAL A 424 23.55 -7.29 -1.98
CA VAL A 424 24.71 -6.42 -2.25
C VAL A 424 25.51 -7.01 -3.42
N GLY A 425 25.67 -6.22 -4.50
CA GLY A 425 26.34 -6.64 -5.71
C GLY A 425 25.51 -7.52 -6.65
N ALA A 426 24.19 -7.61 -6.45
CA ALA A 426 23.28 -8.32 -7.36
C ALA A 426 23.38 -7.83 -8.80
N VAL A 427 23.39 -8.79 -9.76
CA VAL A 427 23.41 -8.54 -11.20
C VAL A 427 22.10 -8.99 -11.85
N ASP A 428 21.59 -10.16 -11.48
CA ASP A 428 20.35 -10.68 -12.02
C ASP A 428 19.13 -10.03 -11.34
N GLU A 429 18.02 -9.95 -12.06
CA GLU A 429 16.79 -9.29 -11.59
C GLU A 429 16.22 -9.95 -10.32
N ASP A 430 16.28 -11.28 -10.23
CA ASP A 430 15.79 -12.05 -9.09
C ASP A 430 16.88 -12.40 -8.04
N ASP A 431 18.05 -11.75 -8.11
CA ASP A 431 19.13 -11.96 -7.15
C ASP A 431 18.92 -11.11 -5.88
N GLY A 432 18.11 -11.62 -5.00
CA GLY A 432 17.71 -10.94 -3.78
C GLY A 432 16.76 -11.76 -2.91
N TYR A 433 16.12 -11.07 -2.00
CA TYR A 433 15.21 -11.65 -1.02
C TYR A 433 13.84 -10.96 -1.06
N LEU A 434 12.75 -11.71 -0.89
CA LEU A 434 11.53 -11.10 -0.37
C LEU A 434 11.65 -10.99 1.14
N VAL A 435 11.23 -9.83 1.66
CA VAL A 435 11.19 -9.54 3.09
C VAL A 435 9.74 -9.32 3.51
N SER A 436 9.24 -10.09 4.47
CA SER A 436 7.87 -9.94 4.96
C SER A 436 7.78 -10.17 6.45
N PHE A 437 6.90 -9.42 7.11
CA PHE A 437 6.45 -9.81 8.44
C PHE A 437 5.39 -10.91 8.34
N VAL A 438 5.43 -11.83 9.29
CA VAL A 438 4.43 -12.89 9.43
C VAL A 438 3.90 -12.86 10.86
N THR A 439 2.59 -12.77 11.00
CA THR A 439 1.90 -12.89 12.29
C THR A 439 1.40 -14.31 12.47
N ASP A 440 1.76 -14.94 13.59
CA ASP A 440 1.32 -16.28 14.00
C ASP A 440 0.23 -16.15 15.07
N GLU A 441 -1.03 -16.34 14.67
CA GLU A 441 -2.17 -16.29 15.58
C GLU A 441 -2.14 -17.41 16.62
N ASN A 442 -1.64 -18.60 16.24
CA ASN A 442 -1.64 -19.78 17.10
C ASN A 442 -0.70 -19.58 18.30
N ARG A 443 0.40 -18.85 18.08
CA ARG A 443 1.42 -18.56 19.10
C ARG A 443 1.29 -17.19 19.71
N GLY A 444 0.52 -16.28 19.07
CA GLY A 444 0.41 -14.88 19.50
C GLY A 444 1.72 -14.11 19.32
N THR A 445 2.52 -14.45 18.32
CA THR A 445 3.85 -13.86 18.02
C THR A 445 3.91 -13.33 16.60
N SER A 446 4.95 -12.55 16.30
CA SER A 446 5.28 -12.16 14.93
C SER A 446 6.76 -12.36 14.65
N GLU A 447 7.09 -12.55 13.40
CA GLU A 447 8.43 -12.74 12.90
C GLU A 447 8.66 -11.99 11.59
N CYS A 448 9.92 -11.76 11.22
CA CYS A 448 10.31 -11.37 9.88
C CYS A 448 10.89 -12.58 9.16
N ILE A 449 10.46 -12.81 7.93
CA ILE A 449 10.98 -13.88 7.08
C ILE A 449 11.75 -13.31 5.89
N LEU A 450 12.80 -14.01 5.48
CA LEU A 450 13.55 -13.76 4.26
C LEU A 450 13.42 -14.97 3.34
N ILE A 451 12.99 -14.73 2.10
CA ILE A 451 12.85 -15.76 1.07
C ILE A 451 13.84 -15.47 -0.05
N ASP A 452 14.77 -16.38 -0.32
CA ASP A 452 15.72 -16.28 -1.44
C ASP A 452 14.96 -16.41 -2.78
N CYS A 453 14.90 -15.36 -3.58
CA CYS A 453 14.11 -15.34 -4.82
C CYS A 453 14.63 -16.32 -5.89
N LYS A 454 15.93 -16.68 -5.89
CA LYS A 454 16.48 -17.72 -6.77
C LYS A 454 16.14 -19.14 -6.32
N LYS A 455 15.78 -19.31 -5.06
CA LYS A 455 15.38 -20.58 -4.43
C LYS A 455 13.98 -20.49 -3.84
N PHE A 456 13.11 -19.74 -4.50
CA PHE A 456 11.81 -19.37 -3.97
C PHE A 456 10.99 -20.56 -3.45
N ALA A 457 10.97 -21.68 -4.18
CA ALA A 457 10.23 -22.88 -3.80
C ALA A 457 10.72 -23.56 -2.51
N ASP A 458 11.95 -23.27 -2.06
CA ASP A 458 12.50 -23.84 -0.82
C ASP A 458 11.92 -23.19 0.44
N GLY A 459 11.20 -22.07 0.30
CA GLY A 459 10.62 -21.31 1.41
C GLY A 459 11.62 -20.35 2.08
N PRO A 460 11.33 -19.89 3.32
CA PRO A 460 12.18 -18.93 4.02
C PRO A 460 13.57 -19.47 4.32
N VAL A 461 14.61 -18.71 3.97
CA VAL A 461 16.03 -19.02 4.33
C VAL A 461 16.40 -18.49 5.70
N CYS A 462 15.61 -17.56 6.24
CA CYS A 462 15.80 -17.01 7.57
C CYS A 462 14.45 -16.61 8.18
N ARG A 463 14.30 -16.86 9.49
CA ARG A 463 13.17 -16.44 10.30
C ARG A 463 13.69 -15.75 11.55
N ILE A 464 13.22 -14.54 11.81
CA ILE A 464 13.72 -13.63 12.86
C ILE A 464 12.54 -13.27 13.78
N ALA A 465 12.69 -13.49 15.08
CA ALA A 465 11.67 -13.16 16.07
C ALA A 465 11.50 -11.64 16.20
N LEU A 466 10.25 -11.16 16.23
CA LEU A 466 9.94 -9.79 16.63
C LEU A 466 9.74 -9.71 18.15
N PRO A 467 9.97 -8.52 18.76
CA PRO A 467 9.88 -8.36 20.22
C PRO A 467 8.47 -8.52 20.77
N HIS A 468 7.46 -8.37 19.93
CA HIS A 468 6.04 -8.50 20.27
C HIS A 468 5.23 -8.90 19.03
N LYS A 469 3.97 -9.30 19.24
CA LYS A 469 3.01 -9.46 18.16
C LYS A 469 2.71 -8.10 17.54
N ILE A 470 2.68 -8.04 16.21
CA ILE A 470 2.28 -6.85 15.45
C ILE A 470 0.94 -7.12 14.74
N SER A 471 0.16 -6.05 14.51
CA SER A 471 -1.05 -6.13 13.72
C SER A 471 -0.74 -6.55 12.28
N SER A 472 -1.67 -7.26 11.64
CA SER A 472 -1.65 -7.35 10.18
C SER A 472 -1.69 -5.94 9.59
N GLY A 473 -1.17 -5.75 8.41
CA GLY A 473 -1.05 -4.42 7.83
C GLY A 473 -1.05 -4.46 6.32
N THR A 474 -0.91 -3.28 5.74
CA THR A 474 -1.01 -3.05 4.32
C THR A 474 0.37 -3.02 3.66
N HIS A 475 0.87 -1.84 3.31
CA HIS A 475 1.99 -1.69 2.40
C HIS A 475 3.34 -1.66 3.09
N ALA A 476 4.33 -2.15 2.34
CA ALA A 476 5.70 -2.23 2.77
C ALA A 476 6.67 -1.72 1.69
N HIS A 477 7.83 -1.28 2.12
CA HIS A 477 8.86 -0.76 1.24
C HIS A 477 10.23 -1.31 1.67
N TRP A 478 11.09 -1.57 0.69
CA TRP A 478 12.50 -1.82 0.91
C TRP A 478 13.31 -0.64 0.43
N ALA A 479 14.26 -0.18 1.24
CA ALA A 479 15.24 0.82 0.85
C ALA A 479 16.65 0.28 1.06
N ASP A 480 17.43 0.22 -0.02
CA ASP A 480 18.84 -0.10 0.04
C ASP A 480 19.60 0.94 0.87
N ARG A 481 20.65 0.51 1.59
CA ARG A 481 21.47 1.44 2.36
C ARG A 481 22.00 2.62 1.54
N SER A 482 22.28 2.40 0.27
CA SER A 482 22.81 3.41 -0.64
C SER A 482 21.85 4.56 -0.93
N VAL A 483 20.53 4.39 -0.75
CA VAL A 483 19.53 5.44 -0.97
C VAL A 483 19.17 6.19 0.31
N LEU A 484 19.71 5.77 1.47
CA LEU A 484 19.46 6.38 2.77
C LEU A 484 20.49 7.45 3.13
N SER A 485 21.61 7.52 2.43
CA SER A 485 22.73 8.43 2.67
C SER A 485 22.68 9.72 1.84
#